data_e55f9d1cbe873b5ce3e9a1948c0d4c21
#
_entry.id   e55f9d1cbe873b5ce3e9a1948c0d4c21
#
_cell.length_a   1.000
_cell.length_b   1.000
_cell.length_c   1.000
_cell.angle_alpha   90.00
_cell.angle_beta   90.00
_cell.angle_gamma   90.00
#
_symmetry.space_group_name_H-M   'P 1'
#
loop_
_entity.id
_entity.type
_entity.pdbx_description
1 polymer ?
#
loop_
_entity_poly.entity_id
_entity_poly.type
_entity_poly.pdbx_seq_one_letter_code
_entity_poly.pdbx_strand_id
1 'polypeptide(L)'
;MDKNPKDSLEEKPTELEKSLHIGSIIKDKLTQERRSVSWFAEQMNCDRSNMYKLLSRAHLDTNFVLRASKILEHNFFKDISDKVKMAAENGWSGIYIS
;
A
#
# COMPACT_ATOMS: atom_id res chain seq x y z
N MET A 1 4.26 -13.98 -27.23
CA MET A 1 4.27 -13.86 -26.68
C MET A 1 4.01 -13.70 -26.12
N ASP A 2 3.77 -13.70 -25.91
CA ASP A 2 3.66 -13.67 -25.32
C ASP A 2 3.29 -13.45 -24.38
N LYS A 3 2.74 -13.92 -24.00
CA LYS A 3 2.32 -13.67 -22.86
C LYS A 3 3.35 -13.70 -21.98
N ASN A 4 3.66 -12.77 -21.33
CA ASN A 4 4.71 -12.84 -20.41
C ASN A 4 4.18 -13.28 -19.11
N PRO A 5 5.00 -13.75 -18.23
CA PRO A 5 4.59 -14.26 -16.95
C PRO A 5 3.84 -13.25 -16.15
N LYS A 6 4.12 -11.99 -16.38
CA LYS A 6 3.48 -10.99 -15.65
C LYS A 6 1.99 -10.97 -15.87
N ASP A 7 1.54 -11.29 -17.04
CA ASP A 7 0.14 -11.32 -17.31
C ASP A 7 -0.56 -12.33 -16.45
N SER A 8 0.03 -13.47 -16.26
CA SER A 8 -0.57 -14.46 -15.41
C SER A 8 -0.67 -14.00 -14.01
N LEU A 9 0.35 -13.37 -13.53
CA LEU A 9 0.36 -12.93 -12.16
C LEU A 9 -0.65 -11.85 -11.90
N GLU A 10 -1.00 -11.11 -12.92
CA GLU A 10 -1.90 -10.02 -12.73
C GLU A 10 -3.35 -10.33 -12.89
N GLU A 11 -3.66 -11.50 -13.31
CA GLU A 11 -5.01 -11.83 -13.56
C GLU A 11 -5.88 -11.89 -12.36
N LYS A 12 -5.37 -12.39 -11.27
CA LYS A 12 -6.17 -12.53 -10.08
C LYS A 12 -5.39 -12.16 -8.87
N PRO A 13 -5.76 -11.10 -8.22
CA PRO A 13 -5.06 -10.72 -7.00
C PRO A 13 -5.29 -11.79 -5.93
N THR A 14 -4.28 -12.07 -5.15
CA THR A 14 -4.40 -13.01 -4.07
C THR A 14 -5.13 -12.37 -2.91
N GLU A 15 -5.48 -13.15 -1.94
CA GLU A 15 -6.12 -12.60 -0.74
C GLU A 15 -5.22 -11.61 -0.04
N LEU A 16 -3.94 -11.89 -0.01
CA LEU A 16 -3.00 -10.96 0.59
C LEU A 16 -2.99 -9.65 -0.16
N GLU A 17 -2.95 -9.71 -1.47
CA GLU A 17 -2.94 -8.50 -2.28
C GLU A 17 -4.20 -7.68 -2.09
N LYS A 18 -5.31 -8.33 -1.93
CA LYS A 18 -6.56 -7.63 -1.71
C LYS A 18 -6.57 -6.94 -0.35
N SER A 19 -6.00 -7.57 0.65
CA SER A 19 -5.99 -6.99 1.96
C SER A 19 -4.88 -5.97 2.13
N LEU A 20 -3.87 -6.01 1.24
CA LEU A 20 -2.75 -5.12 1.37
C LEU A 20 -2.90 -3.96 0.42
N HIS A 21 -3.78 -3.08 0.72
CA HIS A 21 -4.02 -1.91 -0.11
C HIS A 21 -3.26 -0.75 0.50
N ILE A 22 -2.08 -0.49 0.00
CA ILE A 22 -1.19 0.49 0.60
C ILE A 22 -1.79 1.88 0.62
N GLY A 23 -2.45 2.26 -0.45
CA GLY A 23 -3.11 3.58 -0.49
C GLY A 23 -4.11 3.74 0.64
N SER A 24 -4.88 2.69 0.93
CA SER A 24 -5.85 2.72 2.01
C SER A 24 -5.19 2.80 3.37
N ILE A 25 -4.08 2.12 3.55
CA ILE A 25 -3.35 2.15 4.80
C ILE A 25 -2.91 3.58 5.10
N ILE A 26 -2.39 4.27 4.09
CA ILE A 26 -1.95 5.64 4.26
C ILE A 26 -3.15 6.54 4.52
N LYS A 27 -4.22 6.34 3.77
CA LYS A 27 -5.40 7.15 3.91
C LYS A 27 -6.02 7.00 5.30
N ASP A 28 -6.04 5.78 5.83
CA ASP A 28 -6.56 5.54 7.16
C ASP A 28 -5.72 6.26 8.20
N LYS A 29 -4.42 6.30 8.01
CA LYS A 29 -3.56 7.00 8.94
C LYS A 29 -3.85 8.51 8.91
N LEU A 30 -4.07 9.05 7.74
CA LEU A 30 -4.43 10.46 7.63
C LEU A 30 -5.71 10.74 8.40
N THR A 31 -6.68 9.87 8.29
CA THR A 31 -7.93 10.01 9.01
C THR A 31 -7.71 9.96 10.52
N GLN A 32 -6.89 9.03 10.98
CA GLN A 32 -6.56 8.92 12.38
C GLN A 32 -5.90 10.17 12.91
N GLU A 33 -5.05 10.78 12.11
CA GLU A 33 -4.32 11.97 12.50
C GLU A 33 -5.11 13.24 12.24
N ARG A 34 -6.31 13.10 11.71
CA ARG A 34 -7.19 14.22 11.37
C ARG A 34 -6.52 15.16 10.37
N ARG A 35 -5.84 14.57 9.39
CA ARG A 35 -5.20 15.34 8.33
C ARG A 35 -5.94 15.09 7.03
N SER A 36 -6.08 16.11 6.23
CA SER A 36 -6.77 15.97 4.95
C SER A 36 -5.82 15.46 3.88
N VAL A 37 -6.39 14.93 2.82
CA VAL A 37 -5.61 14.53 1.65
C VAL A 37 -4.96 15.76 1.04
N SER A 38 -5.63 16.90 1.07
CA SER A 38 -5.04 18.14 0.56
C SER A 38 -3.78 18.53 1.31
N TRP A 39 -3.82 18.41 2.63
CA TRP A 39 -2.66 18.69 3.45
C TRP A 39 -1.51 17.77 3.07
N PHE A 40 -1.83 16.49 2.93
CA PHE A 40 -0.82 15.48 2.60
C PHE A 40 -0.21 15.74 1.23
N ALA A 41 -1.05 16.12 0.27
CA ALA A 41 -0.58 16.44 -1.06
C ALA A 41 0.40 17.61 -1.02
N GLU A 42 0.11 18.60 -0.22
CA GLU A 42 1.01 19.74 -0.05
C GLU A 42 2.34 19.29 0.50
N GLN A 43 2.31 18.44 1.52
CA GLN A 43 3.53 17.95 2.14
C GLN A 43 4.37 17.14 1.18
N MET A 44 3.72 16.45 0.26
CA MET A 44 4.40 15.61 -0.72
C MET A 44 4.74 16.37 -2.00
N ASN A 45 4.41 17.63 -2.07
CA ASN A 45 4.60 18.45 -3.27
C ASN A 45 3.90 17.82 -4.46
N CYS A 46 2.66 17.46 -4.25
CA CYS A 46 1.89 16.74 -5.24
C CYS A 46 0.55 17.43 -5.44
N ASP A 47 0.04 17.40 -6.65
CA ASP A 47 -1.26 17.94 -6.92
C ASP A 47 -2.33 17.14 -6.18
N ARG A 48 -3.33 17.81 -5.66
CA ARG A 48 -4.37 17.15 -4.88
C ARG A 48 -5.11 16.07 -5.66
N SER A 49 -5.45 16.37 -6.90
CA SER A 49 -6.14 15.39 -7.74
C SER A 49 -5.30 14.15 -7.93
N ASN A 50 -4.01 14.35 -8.15
CA ASN A 50 -3.10 13.25 -8.35
C ASN A 50 -2.95 12.45 -7.05
N MET A 51 -2.95 13.13 -5.91
CA MET A 51 -2.85 12.45 -4.63
C MET A 51 -4.05 11.54 -4.40
N TYR A 52 -5.24 11.97 -4.73
CA TYR A 52 -6.42 11.11 -4.61
C TYR A 52 -6.26 9.86 -5.47
N LYS A 53 -5.71 10.01 -6.67
CA LYS A 53 -5.49 8.87 -7.54
C LYS A 53 -4.45 7.93 -6.95
N LEU A 54 -3.38 8.48 -6.40
CA LEU A 54 -2.34 7.65 -5.82
C LEU A 54 -2.86 6.87 -4.62
N LEU A 55 -3.64 7.51 -3.77
CA LEU A 55 -4.14 6.82 -2.58
C LEU A 55 -5.24 5.81 -2.90
N SER A 56 -5.74 5.82 -4.12
CA SER A 56 -6.68 4.78 -4.52
C SER A 56 -5.99 3.53 -5.01
N ARG A 57 -4.68 3.53 -5.11
CA ARG A 57 -3.94 2.38 -5.61
C ARG A 57 -3.55 1.44 -4.49
N ALA A 58 -3.61 0.17 -4.79
CA ALA A 58 -3.17 -0.85 -3.85
C ALA A 58 -1.65 -0.88 -3.77
N HIS A 59 -0.97 -0.59 -4.87
CA HIS A 59 0.47 -0.68 -4.95
C HIS A 59 1.08 0.71 -5.13
N LEU A 60 2.01 1.05 -4.29
CA LEU A 60 2.70 2.33 -4.38
C LEU A 60 4.19 2.08 -4.30
N ASP A 61 4.94 2.99 -4.94
CA ASP A 61 6.36 2.88 -5.00
C ASP A 61 6.96 3.02 -3.61
N THR A 62 8.02 2.34 -3.36
CA THR A 62 8.71 2.35 -2.08
C THR A 62 9.13 3.75 -1.66
N ASN A 63 9.57 4.57 -2.60
CA ASN A 63 9.95 5.94 -2.28
C ASN A 63 8.75 6.74 -1.81
N PHE A 64 7.60 6.51 -2.39
CA PHE A 64 6.39 7.20 -1.97
C PHE A 64 6.06 6.80 -0.53
N VAL A 65 6.12 5.51 -0.24
CA VAL A 65 5.81 5.01 1.10
C VAL A 65 6.81 5.55 2.11
N LEU A 66 8.07 5.62 1.73
CA LEU A 66 9.09 6.14 2.62
C LEU A 66 8.84 7.62 2.93
N ARG A 67 8.52 8.41 1.93
CA ARG A 67 8.23 9.82 2.15
C ARG A 67 6.99 10.01 3.01
N ALA A 68 5.96 9.21 2.76
CA ALA A 68 4.75 9.27 3.56
C ALA A 68 5.04 8.92 5.01
N SER A 69 5.90 7.94 5.22
CA SER A 69 6.29 7.54 6.57
C SER A 69 7.00 8.68 7.30
N LYS A 70 7.83 9.40 6.59
CA LYS A 70 8.52 10.52 7.19
C LYS A 70 7.57 11.67 7.52
N ILE A 71 6.68 11.97 6.62
CA ILE A 71 5.74 13.08 6.81
C ILE A 71 4.78 12.81 7.95
N LEU A 72 4.29 11.59 8.05
CA LEU A 72 3.33 11.25 9.08
C LEU A 72 3.99 10.68 10.33
N GLU A 73 5.30 10.59 10.31
CA GLU A 73 6.07 10.06 11.44
C GLU A 73 5.50 8.70 11.86
N HIS A 74 5.29 7.86 10.87
CA HIS A 74 4.70 6.55 11.09
C HIS A 74 5.35 5.55 10.15
N ASN A 75 5.70 4.41 10.64
CA ASN A 75 6.36 3.40 9.82
C ASN A 75 5.33 2.54 9.09
N PHE A 76 5.00 2.93 7.86
CA PHE A 76 4.04 2.19 7.05
C PHE A 76 4.59 0.83 6.65
N PHE A 77 5.90 0.67 6.63
CA PHE A 77 6.49 -0.63 6.29
C PHE A 77 6.17 -1.65 7.37
N LYS A 78 6.04 -1.19 8.61
CA LYS A 78 5.65 -2.08 9.68
C LYS A 78 4.20 -2.51 9.52
N ASP A 79 3.34 -1.62 9.10
CA ASP A 79 1.94 -1.97 8.86
C ASP A 79 1.84 -3.04 7.79
N ILE A 80 2.63 -2.90 6.74
CA ILE A 80 2.66 -3.88 5.67
C ILE A 80 3.19 -5.21 6.19
N SER A 81 4.25 -5.15 6.95
CA SER A 81 4.85 -6.35 7.51
C SER A 81 3.88 -7.08 8.43
N ASP A 82 3.13 -6.34 9.24
CA ASP A 82 2.16 -6.92 10.13
C ASP A 82 1.05 -7.63 9.36
N LYS A 83 0.62 -7.06 8.25
CA LYS A 83 -0.41 -7.70 7.44
C LYS A 83 0.08 -8.98 6.80
N VAL A 84 1.32 -8.99 6.38
CA VAL A 84 1.93 -10.19 5.82
C VAL A 84 2.02 -11.27 6.89
N LYS A 85 2.39 -10.88 8.09
CA LYS A 85 2.49 -11.82 9.19
C LYS A 85 1.14 -12.42 9.53
N MET A 86 0.11 -11.59 9.55
CA MET A 86 -1.23 -12.07 9.84
C MET A 86 -1.71 -13.03 8.78
N ALA A 87 -1.40 -12.74 7.54
CA ALA A 87 -1.80 -13.63 6.45
C ALA A 87 -1.12 -14.98 6.61
N ALA A 88 0.15 -14.97 6.98
CA ALA A 88 0.88 -16.22 7.17
C ALA A 88 0.27 -17.03 8.31
N GLU A 89 -0.12 -16.36 9.38
CA GLU A 89 -0.72 -17.04 10.52
C GLU A 89 -2.07 -17.61 10.19
N ASN A 90 -2.73 -17.05 9.20
CA ASN A 90 -4.04 -17.53 8.81
C ASN A 90 -4.02 -18.54 7.69
N GLY A 91 -2.88 -19.11 7.45
CA GLY A 91 -2.89 -20.27 6.59
C GLY A 91 -2.47 -20.12 5.16
N TRP A 92 -1.83 -19.04 4.83
CA TRP A 92 -1.36 -18.95 3.48
C TRP A 92 0.03 -19.51 3.37
N SER A 93 0.49 -20.04 4.45
CA SER A 93 1.83 -20.45 4.56
C SER A 93 2.31 -21.41 3.54
N GLY A 94 1.49 -22.18 3.03
CA GLY A 94 1.97 -23.12 2.07
C GLY A 94 2.50 -22.48 0.85
N ILE A 95 2.25 -21.26 0.72
CA ILE A 95 2.61 -20.63 -0.33
C ILE A 95 3.98 -20.39 -0.49
N TYR A 96 4.69 -20.02 0.42
CA TYR A 96 5.92 -19.70 0.19
C TYR A 96 6.82 -20.32 0.93
N ILE A 97 6.68 -20.98 1.28
CA ILE A 97 7.51 -21.49 1.90
C ILE A 97 8.38 -21.96 1.59
N SER A 98 8.68 -21.94 1.25
CA SER A 98 9.57 -22.22 1.12
C SER A 98 10.15 -22.47 1.17
#